data_22b091ec1e1ca0dedb5e42ed28a3ff18
#
_entry.id   22b091ec1e1ca0dedb5e42ed28a3ff18
#
_cell.length_a   1.000
_cell.length_b   1.000
_cell.length_c   1.000
_cell.angle_alpha   90.00
_cell.angle_beta   90.00
_cell.angle_gamma   90.00
#
_symmetry.space_group_name_H-M   'P 1'
#
loop_
_entity.id
_entity.type
_entity.pdbx_description
1 polymer ?
#
loop_
_entity_poly.entity_id
_entity_poly.type
_entity_poly.pdbx_seq_one_letter_code
_entity_poly.pdbx_strand_id
1 'polypeptide(L)'
;LIFQKNELRINLDVWEIEYEDRVEVESAQAILSSNPFGPSITRNEFGDLIGVTTTYFNEDNTLVKGIDLQIQYLINLKQSDLSINLMGTNLSDFKTPSLTNQNLMVNRVGKFNFDTHTFSLPKKRINSFVSWNFKDLSISLNSRYLDGYINERAITGLGLTYEYSNQVKSFFVHDVSFGKNIDITRGNLDLNLYLSNMFNKSAPRLYDAPDFSFDTRLHDPRGRILGLNIEYNF
;
A
#
# COMPACT_ATOMS: atom_id res chain seq x y z
N LEU A 1 -4.67 -10.47 -21.37
CA LEU A 1 -5.49 -10.03 -22.52
C LEU A 1 -5.15 -8.56 -22.81
N ILE A 2 -4.84 -8.24 -24.06
CA ILE A 2 -4.56 -6.86 -24.50
C ILE A 2 -5.60 -6.49 -25.55
N PHE A 3 -6.26 -5.36 -25.34
CA PHE A 3 -7.13 -4.72 -26.31
C PHE A 3 -6.57 -3.34 -26.64
N GLN A 4 -6.42 -3.03 -27.94
CA GLN A 4 -6.00 -1.73 -28.42
C GLN A 4 -6.84 -1.30 -29.60
N LYS A 5 -7.37 -0.09 -29.53
CA LYS A 5 -8.10 0.55 -30.63
C LYS A 5 -7.85 2.05 -30.61
N ASN A 6 -7.23 2.55 -31.66
CA ASN A 6 -6.80 3.95 -31.74
C ASN A 6 -5.95 4.31 -30.51
N GLU A 7 -6.31 5.35 -29.79
CA GLU A 7 -5.63 5.89 -28.61
C GLU A 7 -6.00 5.17 -27.29
N LEU A 8 -6.89 4.17 -27.33
CA LEU A 8 -7.29 3.37 -26.18
C LEU A 8 -6.51 2.06 -26.14
N ARG A 9 -5.86 1.80 -25.00
CA ARG A 9 -5.22 0.51 -24.70
C ARG A 9 -5.73 -0.01 -23.35
N ILE A 10 -6.16 -1.26 -23.33
CA ILE A 10 -6.60 -1.97 -22.13
C ILE A 10 -5.78 -3.25 -22.02
N ASN A 11 -5.12 -3.45 -20.89
CA ASN A 11 -4.46 -4.70 -20.53
C ASN A 11 -5.16 -5.30 -19.32
N LEU A 12 -5.48 -6.57 -19.41
CA LEU A 12 -6.03 -7.37 -18.32
C LEU A 12 -5.17 -8.61 -18.16
N ASP A 13 -4.56 -8.77 -17.00
CA ASP A 13 -3.73 -9.91 -16.64
C ASP A 13 -4.35 -10.63 -15.45
N VAL A 14 -4.56 -11.95 -15.61
CA VAL A 14 -4.94 -12.85 -14.53
C VAL A 14 -3.74 -13.73 -14.27
N TRP A 15 -3.25 -13.73 -13.04
CA TRP A 15 -2.00 -14.37 -12.72
C TRP A 15 -2.08 -15.19 -11.44
N GLU A 16 -1.25 -16.22 -11.40
CA GLU A 16 -1.02 -17.11 -10.27
C GLU A 16 0.47 -17.38 -10.16
N ILE A 17 1.01 -17.25 -8.95
CA ILE A 17 2.42 -17.48 -8.66
C ILE A 17 2.49 -18.42 -7.47
N GLU A 18 3.25 -19.48 -7.62
CA GLU A 18 3.59 -20.43 -6.56
C GLU A 18 5.08 -20.24 -6.21
N TYR A 19 5.35 -20.08 -4.92
CA TYR A 19 6.72 -20.04 -4.39
C TYR A 19 6.93 -21.31 -3.57
N GLU A 20 8.01 -22.01 -3.85
CA GLU A 20 8.47 -23.15 -3.07
C GLU A 20 9.72 -22.74 -2.28
N ASP A 21 9.88 -23.31 -1.10
CA ASP A 21 11.09 -23.12 -0.25
C ASP A 21 11.44 -21.66 0.02
N ARG A 22 10.46 -20.81 0.24
CA ARG A 22 10.70 -19.39 0.53
C ARG A 22 11.40 -19.25 1.88
N VAL A 23 12.54 -18.56 1.90
CA VAL A 23 13.25 -18.30 3.16
C VAL A 23 12.52 -17.24 3.97
N GLU A 24 12.09 -17.61 5.17
CA GLU A 24 11.39 -16.76 6.13
C GLU A 24 12.09 -16.80 7.49
N VAL A 25 11.74 -15.84 8.35
CA VAL A 25 12.17 -15.80 9.74
C VAL A 25 11.01 -16.23 10.63
N GLU A 26 11.27 -17.03 11.64
CA GLU A 26 10.25 -17.38 12.64
C GLU A 26 9.62 -16.15 13.27
N SER A 27 8.32 -16.16 13.46
CA SER A 27 7.61 -15.09 14.16
C SER A 27 7.85 -15.20 15.68
N ALA A 28 8.47 -14.18 16.27
CA ALA A 28 8.65 -14.10 17.72
C ALA A 28 7.32 -14.23 18.47
N GLN A 29 6.24 -13.64 17.92
CA GLN A 29 4.89 -13.76 18.49
C GLN A 29 4.36 -15.19 18.40
N ALA A 30 4.60 -15.90 17.29
CA ALA A 30 4.19 -17.31 17.16
C ALA A 30 4.93 -18.20 18.14
N ILE A 31 6.25 -17.99 18.34
CA ILE A 31 7.06 -18.70 19.33
C ILE A 31 6.48 -18.48 20.74
N LEU A 32 6.22 -17.23 21.11
CA LEU A 32 5.63 -16.87 22.41
C LEU A 32 4.25 -17.52 22.63
N SER A 33 3.41 -17.53 21.58
CA SER A 33 2.06 -18.09 21.66
C SER A 33 2.05 -19.61 21.76
N SER A 34 2.99 -20.28 21.09
CA SER A 34 3.06 -21.74 21.06
C SER A 34 3.75 -22.33 22.30
N ASN A 35 4.81 -21.70 22.77
CA ASN A 35 5.59 -22.16 23.92
C ASN A 35 6.22 -20.98 24.68
N PRO A 36 5.47 -20.31 25.58
CA PRO A 36 5.91 -19.12 26.30
C PRO A 36 7.08 -19.32 27.27
N PHE A 37 7.50 -20.56 27.50
CA PHE A 37 8.64 -20.92 28.34
C PHE A 37 9.65 -21.81 27.62
N GLY A 38 9.61 -21.84 26.30
CA GLY A 38 10.49 -22.63 25.45
C GLY A 38 11.95 -22.13 25.43
N PRO A 39 12.86 -22.92 24.87
CA PRO A 39 14.29 -22.60 24.85
C PRO A 39 14.64 -21.35 24.03
N SER A 40 13.78 -20.95 23.11
CA SER A 40 13.96 -19.72 22.32
C SER A 40 13.61 -18.44 23.07
N ILE A 41 13.12 -18.56 24.32
CA ILE A 41 12.63 -17.42 25.11
C ILE A 41 13.56 -17.16 26.27
N THR A 42 14.06 -15.93 26.36
CA THR A 42 14.91 -15.47 27.45
C THR A 42 14.12 -14.57 28.37
N ARG A 43 14.15 -14.89 29.69
CA ARG A 43 13.54 -14.09 30.75
C ARG A 43 14.57 -13.67 31.77
N ASN A 44 14.33 -12.54 32.43
CA ASN A 44 15.16 -12.11 33.59
C ASN A 44 14.80 -12.87 34.86
N GLU A 45 15.50 -12.55 35.96
CA GLU A 45 15.28 -13.15 37.28
C GLU A 45 13.88 -12.91 37.86
N PHE A 46 13.18 -11.87 37.36
CA PHE A 46 11.80 -11.53 37.76
C PHE A 46 10.74 -12.18 36.87
N GLY A 47 11.17 -12.96 35.86
CA GLY A 47 10.27 -13.60 34.90
C GLY A 47 9.85 -12.72 33.70
N ASP A 48 10.35 -11.47 33.58
CA ASP A 48 10.03 -10.59 32.48
C ASP A 48 10.68 -11.09 31.18
N LEU A 49 9.98 -10.94 30.06
CA LEU A 49 10.49 -11.27 28.74
C LEU A 49 11.58 -10.27 28.34
N ILE A 50 12.80 -10.74 28.09
CA ILE A 50 13.92 -9.91 27.65
C ILE A 50 14.39 -10.22 26.22
N GLY A 51 14.05 -11.37 25.69
CA GLY A 51 14.41 -11.73 24.31
C GLY A 51 13.68 -12.95 23.78
N VAL A 52 13.56 -13.02 22.47
CA VAL A 52 13.12 -14.19 21.72
C VAL A 52 14.14 -14.43 20.60
N THR A 53 14.72 -15.63 20.58
CA THR A 53 15.62 -16.07 19.51
C THR A 53 14.78 -16.64 18.37
N THR A 54 14.94 -16.07 17.18
CA THR A 54 14.27 -16.52 15.95
C THR A 54 15.30 -17.06 14.96
N THR A 55 14.93 -18.03 14.16
CA THR A 55 15.78 -18.63 13.14
C THR A 55 15.16 -18.49 11.75
N TYR A 56 15.99 -18.64 10.72
CA TYR A 56 15.51 -18.73 9.33
C TYR A 56 15.03 -20.16 9.09
N PHE A 57 13.96 -20.29 8.32
CA PHE A 57 13.43 -21.56 7.86
C PHE A 57 12.93 -21.44 6.43
N ASN A 58 12.84 -22.58 5.75
CA ASN A 58 12.19 -22.64 4.44
C ASN A 58 10.68 -22.81 4.68
N GLU A 59 9.90 -21.80 4.32
CA GLU A 59 8.45 -21.90 4.35
C GLU A 59 8.01 -22.72 3.14
N ASP A 60 7.18 -23.72 3.37
CA ASP A 60 6.51 -24.48 2.32
C ASP A 60 5.69 -23.54 1.41
N ASN A 61 5.07 -24.08 0.41
CA ASN A 61 4.37 -23.39 -0.66
C ASN A 61 3.63 -22.11 -0.25
N THR A 62 3.96 -20.99 -0.90
CA THR A 62 3.18 -19.76 -0.85
C THR A 62 2.47 -19.57 -2.19
N LEU A 63 1.15 -19.42 -2.15
CA LEU A 63 0.32 -19.21 -3.33
C LEU A 63 -0.18 -17.78 -3.39
N VAL A 64 0.09 -17.09 -4.51
CA VAL A 64 -0.37 -15.72 -4.74
C VAL A 64 -1.17 -15.65 -6.04
N LYS A 65 -2.39 -15.08 -5.98
CA LYS A 65 -3.27 -14.91 -7.15
C LYS A 65 -3.84 -13.52 -7.22
N GLY A 66 -3.96 -13.01 -8.43
CA GLY A 66 -4.53 -11.69 -8.62
C GLY A 66 -4.95 -11.39 -10.05
N ILE A 67 -5.51 -10.20 -10.18
CA ILE A 67 -5.93 -9.63 -11.46
C ILE A 67 -5.39 -8.21 -11.53
N ASP A 68 -4.69 -7.89 -12.60
CA ASP A 68 -4.23 -6.54 -12.91
C ASP A 68 -5.01 -5.98 -14.09
N LEU A 69 -5.46 -4.74 -13.95
CA LEU A 69 -6.10 -3.96 -14.99
C LEU A 69 -5.31 -2.69 -15.25
N GLN A 70 -4.95 -2.44 -16.49
CA GLN A 70 -4.37 -1.18 -16.94
C GLN A 70 -5.19 -0.62 -18.09
N ILE A 71 -5.57 0.65 -17.98
CA ILE A 71 -6.26 1.40 -19.04
C ILE A 71 -5.44 2.65 -19.33
N GLN A 72 -5.11 2.85 -20.59
CA GLN A 72 -4.45 4.04 -21.10
C GLN A 72 -5.33 4.63 -22.20
N TYR A 73 -5.64 5.92 -22.09
CA TYR A 73 -6.42 6.61 -23.10
C TYR A 73 -5.80 7.98 -23.36
N LEU A 74 -5.44 8.24 -24.61
CA LEU A 74 -4.92 9.52 -25.07
C LEU A 74 -5.96 10.17 -25.97
N ILE A 75 -6.37 11.38 -25.65
CA ILE A 75 -7.33 12.16 -26.43
C ILE A 75 -6.60 13.38 -26.98
N ASN A 76 -6.35 13.37 -28.28
CA ASN A 76 -5.71 14.49 -28.98
C ASN A 76 -6.79 15.48 -29.43
N LEU A 77 -6.79 16.67 -28.87
CA LEU A 77 -7.64 17.80 -29.25
C LEU A 77 -6.84 18.78 -30.07
N LYS A 78 -7.49 19.69 -30.80
CA LYS A 78 -6.79 20.61 -31.72
C LYS A 78 -5.65 21.42 -31.09
N GLN A 79 -5.73 21.74 -29.81
CA GLN A 79 -4.76 22.56 -29.10
C GLN A 79 -4.40 22.01 -27.71
N SER A 80 -4.86 20.81 -27.39
CA SER A 80 -4.61 20.20 -26.07
C SER A 80 -4.62 18.68 -26.16
N ASP A 81 -3.95 18.04 -25.23
CA ASP A 81 -3.92 16.60 -25.09
C ASP A 81 -4.40 16.24 -23.68
N LEU A 82 -5.31 15.27 -23.62
CA LEU A 82 -5.77 14.67 -22.37
C LEU A 82 -5.30 13.23 -22.31
N SER A 83 -4.53 12.89 -21.29
CA SER A 83 -4.06 11.53 -21.02
C SER A 83 -4.72 11.00 -19.76
N ILE A 84 -5.28 9.81 -19.85
CA ILE A 84 -5.89 9.08 -18.72
C ILE A 84 -5.18 7.75 -18.57
N ASN A 85 -4.59 7.51 -17.41
CA ASN A 85 -3.98 6.24 -17.04
C ASN A 85 -4.65 5.74 -15.77
N LEU A 86 -5.20 4.53 -15.82
CA LEU A 86 -5.75 3.83 -14.68
C LEU A 86 -5.02 2.50 -14.52
N MET A 87 -4.53 2.21 -13.34
CA MET A 87 -3.92 0.94 -12.98
C MET A 87 -4.56 0.42 -11.69
N GLY A 88 -4.97 -0.83 -11.71
CA GLY A 88 -5.57 -1.47 -10.56
C GLY A 88 -5.14 -2.91 -10.41
N THR A 89 -4.86 -3.31 -9.18
CA THR A 89 -4.59 -4.69 -8.79
C THR A 89 -5.69 -5.15 -7.83
N ASN A 90 -6.27 -6.31 -8.11
CA ASN A 90 -7.13 -7.02 -7.18
C ASN A 90 -6.45 -8.34 -6.78
N LEU A 91 -5.90 -8.37 -5.58
CA LEU A 91 -5.29 -9.55 -4.99
C LEU A 91 -6.39 -10.45 -4.43
N SER A 92 -6.54 -11.66 -4.95
CA SER A 92 -7.55 -12.62 -4.48
C SER A 92 -7.02 -13.53 -3.38
N ASP A 93 -5.80 -14.01 -3.56
CA ASP A 93 -5.15 -14.92 -2.64
C ASP A 93 -3.70 -14.49 -2.38
N PHE A 94 -3.30 -14.63 -1.14
CA PHE A 94 -1.93 -14.71 -0.67
C PHE A 94 -1.95 -15.74 0.46
N LYS A 95 -1.78 -16.99 0.10
CA LYS A 95 -1.87 -18.11 1.04
C LYS A 95 -0.51 -18.54 1.48
N THR A 96 -0.32 -18.59 2.79
CA THR A 96 0.87 -19.11 3.45
C THR A 96 0.47 -20.17 4.46
N PRO A 97 1.37 -21.06 4.87
CA PRO A 97 1.13 -21.96 5.99
C PRO A 97 0.71 -21.21 7.25
N SER A 98 -0.13 -21.83 8.04
CA SER A 98 -0.50 -21.29 9.35
C SER A 98 0.67 -21.42 10.34
N LEU A 99 0.89 -20.40 11.16
CA LEU A 99 1.94 -20.40 12.19
C LEU A 99 1.78 -21.51 13.23
N THR A 100 0.54 -21.98 13.45
CA THR A 100 0.23 -23.00 14.46
C THR A 100 0.03 -24.39 13.86
N ASN A 101 -0.23 -24.49 12.57
CA ASN A 101 -0.44 -25.75 11.86
C ASN A 101 0.00 -25.60 10.38
N GLN A 102 1.21 -26.02 10.09
CA GLN A 102 1.80 -25.89 8.74
C GLN A 102 1.03 -26.62 7.63
N ASN A 103 0.20 -27.61 7.98
CA ASN A 103 -0.66 -28.28 7.00
C ASN A 103 -1.89 -27.46 6.60
N LEU A 104 -2.13 -26.32 7.26
CA LEU A 104 -3.27 -25.44 6.99
C LEU A 104 -2.80 -24.16 6.29
N MET A 105 -3.26 -23.94 5.07
CA MET A 105 -3.02 -22.71 4.33
C MET A 105 -4.00 -21.61 4.76
N VAL A 106 -3.48 -20.43 5.08
CA VAL A 106 -4.25 -19.27 5.52
C VAL A 106 -4.12 -18.15 4.50
N ASN A 107 -5.26 -17.65 4.02
CA ASN A 107 -5.26 -16.47 3.14
C ASN A 107 -5.01 -15.19 3.95
N ARG A 108 -3.98 -14.43 3.56
CA ARG A 108 -3.52 -13.20 4.21
C ARG A 108 -4.11 -11.92 3.61
N VAL A 109 -4.83 -12.03 2.49
CA VAL A 109 -5.43 -10.86 1.81
C VAL A 109 -6.52 -10.21 2.65
N GLY A 110 -6.56 -8.90 2.66
CA GLY A 110 -7.50 -8.11 3.45
C GLY A 110 -7.20 -8.07 4.95
N LYS A 111 -5.95 -8.35 5.34
CA LYS A 111 -5.54 -8.47 6.73
C LYS A 111 -4.30 -7.63 7.05
N PHE A 112 -4.15 -7.25 8.32
CA PHE A 112 -2.99 -6.53 8.84
C PHE A 112 -1.73 -7.41 8.91
N ASN A 113 -1.92 -8.73 9.13
CA ASN A 113 -0.84 -9.72 9.17
C ASN A 113 0.30 -9.37 10.15
N PHE A 114 -0.03 -8.83 11.32
CA PHE A 114 0.98 -8.37 12.27
C PHE A 114 1.86 -9.53 12.80
N ASP A 115 1.26 -10.69 13.06
CA ASP A 115 1.95 -11.83 13.67
C ASP A 115 2.71 -12.69 12.63
N THR A 116 2.72 -12.26 11.38
CA THR A 116 3.44 -12.90 10.28
C THR A 116 4.43 -11.91 9.66
N HIS A 117 5.44 -12.39 8.96
CA HIS A 117 6.35 -11.53 8.21
C HIS A 117 5.75 -10.98 6.92
N THR A 118 4.52 -11.37 6.59
CA THR A 118 3.76 -10.72 5.54
C THR A 118 3.29 -9.33 5.99
N PHE A 119 3.30 -8.40 5.07
CA PHE A 119 2.79 -7.05 5.32
C PHE A 119 1.27 -7.03 5.27
N SER A 120 0.68 -5.91 5.67
CA SER A 120 -0.74 -5.66 5.39
C SER A 120 -1.01 -5.78 3.90
N LEU A 121 -2.00 -6.59 3.54
CA LEU A 121 -2.33 -6.93 2.17
C LEU A 121 -3.76 -6.47 1.82
N PRO A 122 -3.99 -5.18 1.56
CA PRO A 122 -5.27 -4.71 1.05
C PRO A 122 -5.66 -5.44 -0.24
N LYS A 123 -6.93 -5.80 -0.36
CA LYS A 123 -7.42 -6.56 -1.51
C LYS A 123 -7.30 -5.80 -2.82
N LYS A 124 -7.57 -4.48 -2.78
CA LYS A 124 -7.54 -3.63 -3.99
C LYS A 124 -6.60 -2.46 -3.81
N ARG A 125 -5.82 -2.19 -4.85
CA ARG A 125 -5.03 -0.98 -5.02
C ARG A 125 -5.31 -0.40 -6.39
N ILE A 126 -5.66 0.89 -6.45
CA ILE A 126 -5.98 1.56 -7.71
C ILE A 126 -5.24 2.89 -7.74
N ASN A 127 -4.58 3.15 -8.84
CA ASN A 127 -3.95 4.43 -9.14
C ASN A 127 -4.54 4.98 -10.43
N SER A 128 -4.91 6.25 -10.44
CA SER A 128 -5.37 6.96 -11.61
C SER A 128 -4.54 8.23 -11.78
N PHE A 129 -4.01 8.43 -12.97
CA PHE A 129 -3.32 9.64 -13.35
C PHE A 129 -4.00 10.24 -14.58
N VAL A 130 -4.51 11.46 -14.41
CA VAL A 130 -5.11 12.24 -15.50
C VAL A 130 -4.25 13.47 -15.71
N SER A 131 -3.80 13.71 -16.93
CA SER A 131 -3.07 14.93 -17.28
C SER A 131 -3.71 15.61 -18.48
N TRP A 132 -3.84 16.91 -18.40
CA TRP A 132 -4.30 17.77 -19.48
C TRP A 132 -3.25 18.81 -19.78
N ASN A 133 -2.81 18.84 -21.05
CA ASN A 133 -1.84 19.80 -21.55
C ASN A 133 -2.53 20.70 -22.56
N PHE A 134 -2.47 21.99 -22.36
CA PHE A 134 -3.00 23.02 -23.25
C PHE A 134 -1.95 24.11 -23.46
N LYS A 135 -1.32 24.11 -24.65
CA LYS A 135 -0.19 25.00 -24.95
C LYS A 135 0.91 24.83 -23.87
N ASP A 136 1.20 25.90 -23.18
CA ASP A 136 2.21 26.06 -22.16
C ASP A 136 1.67 25.78 -20.71
N LEU A 137 0.40 25.35 -20.59
CA LEU A 137 -0.24 24.98 -19.33
C LEU A 137 -0.35 23.45 -19.23
N SER A 138 0.02 22.89 -18.10
CA SER A 138 -0.23 21.50 -17.74
C SER A 138 -0.99 21.41 -16.42
N ILE A 139 -1.97 20.52 -16.37
CA ILE A 139 -2.71 20.21 -15.15
C ILE A 139 -2.70 18.69 -14.99
N SER A 140 -2.37 18.20 -13.80
CA SER A 140 -2.49 16.77 -13.53
C SER A 140 -3.20 16.49 -12.22
N LEU A 141 -3.92 15.37 -12.21
CA LEU A 141 -4.58 14.80 -11.04
C LEU A 141 -4.09 13.36 -10.87
N ASN A 142 -3.47 13.08 -9.73
CA ASN A 142 -3.12 11.73 -9.32
C ASN A 142 -4.06 11.29 -8.19
N SER A 143 -4.71 10.16 -8.35
CA SER A 143 -5.65 9.61 -7.37
C SER A 143 -5.21 8.20 -6.99
N ARG A 144 -5.10 7.94 -5.68
CA ARG A 144 -4.65 6.66 -5.13
C ARG A 144 -5.70 6.11 -4.18
N TYR A 145 -6.19 4.92 -4.49
CA TYR A 145 -7.12 4.18 -3.65
C TYR A 145 -6.45 2.93 -3.10
N LEU A 146 -6.63 2.71 -1.81
CA LEU A 146 -6.23 1.52 -1.09
C LEU A 146 -7.46 0.97 -0.35
N ASP A 147 -7.75 -0.30 -0.58
CA ASP A 147 -8.87 -0.97 0.10
C ASP A 147 -8.64 -1.07 1.60
N GLY A 148 -9.73 -1.12 2.37
CA GLY A 148 -9.67 -1.39 3.79
C GLY A 148 -9.29 -2.85 4.07
N TYR A 149 -8.89 -3.13 5.31
CA TYR A 149 -8.51 -4.45 5.76
C TYR A 149 -8.83 -4.64 7.24
N ILE A 150 -8.69 -5.86 7.74
CA ILE A 150 -9.02 -6.23 9.11
C ILE A 150 -7.73 -6.37 9.93
N ASN A 151 -7.71 -5.78 11.12
CA ASN A 151 -6.75 -6.11 12.14
C ASN A 151 -7.26 -7.34 12.91
N GLU A 152 -6.58 -8.48 12.73
CA GLU A 152 -6.96 -9.74 13.36
C GLU A 152 -6.47 -9.85 14.81
N ARG A 153 -5.63 -8.92 15.27
CA ARG A 153 -5.17 -8.94 16.66
C ARG A 153 -6.36 -8.70 17.58
N ALA A 154 -6.60 -9.67 18.44
CA ALA A 154 -7.53 -9.48 19.54
C ALA A 154 -6.92 -8.45 20.51
N ILE A 155 -7.60 -7.34 20.74
CA ILE A 155 -7.23 -6.37 21.77
C ILE A 155 -7.62 -6.98 23.12
N THR A 156 -6.94 -8.05 23.49
CA THR A 156 -7.12 -8.73 24.74
C THR A 156 -6.04 -8.27 25.72
N GLY A 157 -6.45 -7.74 26.84
CA GLY A 157 -5.56 -7.52 27.97
C GLY A 157 -5.38 -6.10 28.46
N LEU A 158 -5.87 -5.09 27.76
CA LEU A 158 -5.74 -3.71 28.24
C LEU A 158 -6.89 -3.23 29.16
N GLY A 159 -7.84 -4.12 29.50
CA GLY A 159 -8.98 -3.76 30.36
C GLY A 159 -9.86 -2.63 29.83
N LEU A 160 -9.71 -2.28 28.56
CA LEU A 160 -10.42 -1.19 27.91
C LEU A 160 -11.79 -1.69 27.49
N THR A 161 -12.83 -1.10 28.06
CA THR A 161 -14.25 -1.38 27.79
C THR A 161 -14.77 -0.64 26.55
N TYR A 162 -13.89 -0.18 25.68
CA TYR A 162 -14.30 0.55 24.46
C TYR A 162 -14.48 -0.43 23.29
N GLU A 163 -15.55 -0.22 22.53
CA GLU A 163 -15.77 -0.90 21.26
C GLU A 163 -14.71 -0.42 20.24
N TYR A 164 -13.64 -1.17 20.09
CA TYR A 164 -12.66 -0.93 19.05
C TYR A 164 -13.14 -1.56 17.74
N SER A 165 -13.14 -0.77 16.69
CA SER A 165 -13.28 -1.34 15.36
C SER A 165 -11.98 -2.05 14.97
N ASN A 166 -12.05 -3.32 14.63
CA ASN A 166 -10.95 -4.07 14.03
C ASN A 166 -10.79 -3.76 12.53
N GLN A 167 -11.66 -2.92 11.97
CA GLN A 167 -11.62 -2.54 10.57
C GLN A 167 -10.77 -1.29 10.36
N VAL A 168 -9.74 -1.42 9.51
CA VAL A 168 -8.99 -0.30 8.95
C VAL A 168 -9.72 0.16 7.69
N LYS A 169 -10.17 1.40 7.68
CA LYS A 169 -10.97 1.96 6.58
C LYS A 169 -10.13 2.08 5.31
N SER A 170 -10.80 2.06 4.16
CA SER A 170 -10.17 2.38 2.88
C SER A 170 -9.59 3.80 2.88
N PHE A 171 -8.52 3.97 2.12
CA PHE A 171 -7.81 5.24 2.01
C PHE A 171 -7.80 5.72 0.57
N PHE A 172 -8.32 6.94 0.34
CA PHE A 172 -8.41 7.53 -0.98
C PHE A 172 -7.90 8.95 -0.91
N VAL A 173 -6.80 9.23 -1.64
CA VAL A 173 -6.14 10.53 -1.68
C VAL A 173 -5.97 11.02 -3.11
N HIS A 174 -5.95 12.34 -3.24
CA HIS A 174 -5.79 13.03 -4.51
C HIS A 174 -4.69 14.07 -4.41
N ASP A 175 -3.82 14.06 -5.39
CA ASP A 175 -2.77 15.07 -5.56
C ASP A 175 -3.05 15.81 -6.87
N VAL A 176 -2.91 17.14 -6.88
CA VAL A 176 -3.08 17.95 -8.07
C VAL A 176 -1.81 18.76 -8.33
N SER A 177 -1.44 18.92 -9.59
CA SER A 177 -0.37 19.82 -9.99
C SER A 177 -0.75 20.73 -11.13
N PHE A 178 -0.16 21.91 -11.16
CA PHE A 178 -0.25 22.90 -12.20
C PHE A 178 1.15 23.27 -12.67
N GLY A 179 1.42 23.10 -13.94
CA GLY A 179 2.64 23.54 -14.58
C GLY A 179 2.36 24.67 -15.58
N LYS A 180 3.21 25.67 -15.60
CA LYS A 180 3.17 26.76 -16.58
C LYS A 180 4.57 27.06 -17.06
N ASN A 181 4.76 26.97 -18.38
CA ASN A 181 5.97 27.46 -19.03
C ASN A 181 5.72 28.90 -19.51
N ILE A 182 6.69 29.78 -19.29
CA ILE A 182 6.61 31.20 -19.66
C ILE A 182 7.88 31.54 -20.39
N ASP A 183 7.74 31.84 -21.66
CA ASP A 183 8.83 32.38 -22.48
C ASP A 183 9.13 33.81 -22.05
N ILE A 184 10.38 34.08 -21.72
CA ILE A 184 10.88 35.41 -21.39
C ILE A 184 12.04 35.78 -22.32
N THR A 185 12.39 37.05 -22.39
CA THR A 185 13.34 37.61 -23.36
C THR A 185 14.69 36.90 -23.44
N ARG A 186 15.12 36.20 -22.38
CA ARG A 186 16.43 35.53 -22.29
C ARG A 186 16.32 34.11 -21.73
N GLY A 187 15.26 33.37 -22.05
CA GLY A 187 15.10 31.97 -21.60
C GLY A 187 13.66 31.63 -21.27
N ASN A 188 13.47 30.55 -20.55
CA ASN A 188 12.17 30.03 -20.16
C ASN A 188 12.07 29.96 -18.63
N LEU A 189 10.89 30.29 -18.10
CA LEU A 189 10.55 30.14 -16.69
C LEU A 189 9.50 29.03 -16.57
N ASP A 190 9.85 27.95 -15.87
CA ASP A 190 8.98 26.83 -15.54
C ASP A 190 8.46 26.97 -14.12
N LEU A 191 7.15 27.11 -13.98
CA LEU A 191 6.46 27.19 -12.69
C LEU A 191 5.67 25.91 -12.48
N ASN A 192 5.93 25.20 -11.37
CA ASN A 192 5.20 24.00 -10.97
C ASN A 192 4.67 24.15 -9.56
N LEU A 193 3.35 24.26 -9.43
CA LEU A 193 2.62 24.27 -8.17
C LEU A 193 2.03 22.86 -7.95
N TYR A 194 2.23 22.27 -6.79
CA TYR A 194 1.64 20.99 -6.45
C TYR A 194 0.96 21.02 -5.08
N LEU A 195 -0.15 20.32 -4.98
CA LEU A 195 -0.94 20.14 -3.78
C LEU A 195 -1.15 18.64 -3.57
N SER A 196 -0.38 18.05 -2.66
CA SER A 196 -0.53 16.66 -2.27
C SER A 196 -1.60 16.50 -1.20
N ASN A 197 -2.34 15.38 -1.25
CA ASN A 197 -3.46 15.11 -0.36
C ASN A 197 -4.42 16.31 -0.26
N MET A 198 -4.96 16.74 -1.40
CA MET A 198 -5.72 18.01 -1.53
C MET A 198 -6.89 18.12 -0.55
N PHE A 199 -7.50 17.01 -0.15
CA PHE A 199 -8.60 16.98 0.81
C PHE A 199 -8.15 16.80 2.26
N ASN A 200 -6.86 16.83 2.55
CA ASN A 200 -6.29 16.67 3.88
C ASN A 200 -6.78 15.39 4.59
N LYS A 201 -6.82 14.28 3.85
CA LYS A 201 -7.29 13.00 4.38
C LYS A 201 -6.27 12.44 5.37
N SER A 202 -6.69 12.16 6.59
CA SER A 202 -5.86 11.53 7.60
C SER A 202 -5.71 10.02 7.33
N ALA A 203 -4.57 9.45 7.69
CA ALA A 203 -4.36 8.01 7.67
C ALA A 203 -5.43 7.29 8.48
N PRO A 204 -5.96 6.15 8.01
CA PRO A 204 -6.94 5.37 8.75
C PRO A 204 -6.36 4.89 10.07
N ARG A 205 -7.16 4.95 11.13
CA ARG A 205 -6.74 4.48 12.43
C ARG A 205 -6.60 2.95 12.45
N LEU A 206 -5.48 2.49 12.97
CA LEU A 206 -5.19 1.11 13.27
C LEU A 206 -4.91 1.00 14.78
N TYR A 207 -5.81 0.36 15.51
CA TYR A 207 -5.59 0.12 16.93
C TYR A 207 -4.55 -0.99 17.11
N ASP A 208 -3.77 -0.86 18.15
CA ASP A 208 -2.72 -1.83 18.49
C ASP A 208 -1.59 -1.97 17.43
N ALA A 209 -1.35 -0.89 16.68
CA ALA A 209 -0.15 -0.78 15.87
C ALA A 209 1.07 -0.58 16.78
N PRO A 210 2.24 -1.18 16.45
CA PRO A 210 3.40 -1.19 17.36
C PRO A 210 3.94 0.22 17.67
N ASP A 211 3.97 1.12 16.69
CA ASP A 211 4.66 2.41 16.84
C ASP A 211 3.70 3.61 16.79
N PHE A 212 2.66 3.52 15.97
CA PHE A 212 1.73 4.62 15.70
C PHE A 212 0.30 4.09 15.62
N SER A 213 -0.69 4.99 15.74
CA SER A 213 -2.10 4.62 15.62
C SER A 213 -2.56 4.42 14.17
N PHE A 214 -1.67 4.10 13.25
CA PHE A 214 -1.93 3.81 11.83
C PHE A 214 -0.84 2.89 11.27
N ASP A 215 -1.09 2.29 10.12
CA ASP A 215 -0.11 1.44 9.43
C ASP A 215 0.88 2.29 8.64
N THR A 216 2.09 2.44 9.16
CA THR A 216 3.18 3.24 8.58
C THR A 216 3.72 2.70 7.26
N ARG A 217 3.44 1.44 6.93
CA ARG A 217 3.89 0.80 5.67
C ARG A 217 2.99 1.14 4.49
N LEU A 218 1.73 1.50 4.75
CA LEU A 218 0.72 1.75 3.72
C LEU A 218 0.25 3.19 3.64
N HIS A 219 0.37 3.96 4.71
CA HIS A 219 -0.25 5.27 4.82
C HIS A 219 0.77 6.36 5.16
N ASP A 220 0.62 7.50 4.51
CA ASP A 220 1.38 8.72 4.79
C ASP A 220 0.61 9.60 5.78
N PRO A 221 1.16 9.92 6.95
CA PRO A 221 0.50 10.72 7.97
C PRO A 221 0.57 12.24 7.74
N ARG A 222 1.38 12.70 6.80
CA ARG A 222 1.74 14.12 6.65
C ARG A 222 0.57 15.05 6.34
N GLY A 223 -0.58 14.55 5.91
CA GLY A 223 -1.70 15.39 5.52
C GLY A 223 -1.47 16.15 4.23
N ARG A 224 -2.03 17.37 4.12
CA ARG A 224 -1.91 18.21 2.92
C ARG A 224 -0.56 18.90 2.85
N ILE A 225 0.07 18.85 1.68
CA ILE A 225 1.34 19.50 1.41
C ILE A 225 1.17 20.38 0.16
N LEU A 226 1.54 21.65 0.27
CA LEU A 226 1.65 22.59 -0.83
C LEU A 226 3.12 22.83 -1.14
N GLY A 227 3.49 22.73 -2.41
CA GLY A 227 4.84 23.04 -2.86
C GLY A 227 4.86 23.83 -4.15
N LEU A 228 5.88 24.66 -4.32
CA LEU A 228 6.14 25.43 -5.53
C LEU A 228 7.58 25.15 -5.97
N ASN A 229 7.75 24.79 -7.23
CA ASN A 229 9.05 24.72 -7.90
C ASN A 229 9.11 25.79 -8.98
N ILE A 230 10.21 26.53 -9.02
CA ILE A 230 10.49 27.55 -10.01
C ILE A 230 11.85 27.23 -10.64
N GLU A 231 11.88 27.02 -11.93
CA GLU A 231 13.11 26.73 -12.67
C GLU A 231 13.26 27.77 -13.79
N TYR A 232 14.45 28.34 -13.90
CA TYR A 232 14.81 29.28 -14.93
C TYR A 232 15.93 28.71 -15.80
N ASN A 233 15.63 28.56 -17.08
CA ASN A 233 16.55 28.07 -18.10
C ASN A 233 16.92 29.24 -19.04
N PHE A 234 18.20 29.60 -19.09
CA PHE A 234 18.76 30.70 -19.86
C PHE A 234 19.68 30.23 -21.01
#